data_5628f53cb18caa20fc99ac2ba2af95d2
#
_entry.id   5628f53cb18caa20fc99ac2ba2af95d2
#
_cell.length_a   1.000
_cell.length_b   1.000
_cell.length_c   1.000
_cell.angle_alpha   90.00
_cell.angle_beta   90.00
_cell.angle_gamma   90.00
#
_symmetry.space_group_name_H-M   'P 1'
#
loop_
_entity.id
_entity.type
_entity.pdbx_description
1 polymer ?
#
loop_
_entity_poly.entity_id
_entity_poly.type
_entity_poly.pdbx_seq_one_letter_code
_entity_poly.pdbx_strand_id
1 'polypeptide(L)'
;MLVLIRPKATQNFIQLINQLIPYSPNLIIDEATQVVPLPTSIKENSPALFIILAVELDDIGSNGDLLPVLYAMKRHWSAILKHSVAMLMVKSPNEWHTKTFSSWLIFNLNQWGCRFIGHPLVEMIPNLENLGRWEKTTNIAKIQLLHDFSQKAVERLMSFDHCLSPKPKLAVLHASSRKTSNTFMLWHLVKEHLKQIDIEEFHVANGTIIDCIGCPYQTCVYYGRQKSCFYGGDMIRELIPAIEQADALLWLCPNYNDAVSANLMAVINRLTAYYRTHSFNGKQLFSIVVSGNSGGDAVARQLIDALCINKGFQLPPKFCLSAIAYDPGSILEADDIKKRAASYAAQITDSLFISQSIEPSCRKGEPHL
;
A
#
# COMPACT_ATOMS: atom_id res chain seq x y z
N MET A 1 -19.00 -1.08 9.64
CA MET A 1 -19.96 -1.69 8.68
C MET A 1 -19.18 -2.35 7.56
N LEU A 2 -19.46 -3.64 7.24
CA LEU A 2 -18.82 -4.35 6.12
C LEU A 2 -19.64 -4.17 4.84
N VAL A 3 -18.99 -3.70 3.78
CA VAL A 3 -19.59 -3.49 2.46
C VAL A 3 -18.87 -4.39 1.45
N LEU A 4 -19.64 -5.19 0.72
CA LEU A 4 -19.16 -6.01 -0.40
C LEU A 4 -19.61 -5.36 -1.72
N ILE A 5 -18.64 -5.01 -2.56
CA ILE A 5 -18.85 -4.44 -3.90
C ILE A 5 -18.45 -5.48 -4.93
N ARG A 6 -19.39 -5.95 -5.76
CA ARG A 6 -19.16 -7.03 -6.74
C ARG A 6 -19.88 -6.75 -8.07
N PRO A 7 -19.47 -5.71 -8.81
CA PRO A 7 -20.15 -5.26 -10.02
C PRO A 7 -20.30 -6.39 -11.04
N LYS A 8 -21.53 -6.70 -11.44
CA LYS A 8 -21.87 -7.71 -12.46
C LYS A 8 -21.07 -9.02 -12.39
N ALA A 9 -20.91 -9.55 -11.19
CA ALA A 9 -20.22 -10.82 -10.97
C ALA A 9 -21.05 -12.00 -11.51
N THR A 10 -20.40 -13.01 -12.10
CA THR A 10 -21.06 -14.27 -12.49
C THR A 10 -21.54 -15.04 -11.24
N GLN A 11 -22.55 -15.90 -11.40
CA GLN A 11 -23.07 -16.71 -10.29
C GLN A 11 -21.97 -17.59 -9.67
N ASN A 12 -21.09 -18.15 -10.48
CA ASN A 12 -19.96 -18.96 -10.00
C ASN A 12 -18.98 -18.12 -9.14
N PHE A 13 -18.70 -16.88 -9.56
CA PHE A 13 -17.85 -15.99 -8.79
C PHE A 13 -18.52 -15.53 -7.49
N ILE A 14 -19.81 -15.23 -7.52
CA ILE A 14 -20.61 -14.90 -6.33
C ILE A 14 -20.57 -16.05 -5.32
N GLN A 15 -20.78 -17.30 -5.76
CA GLN A 15 -20.72 -18.47 -4.89
C GLN A 15 -19.32 -18.62 -4.25
N LEU A 16 -18.26 -18.46 -5.06
CA LEU A 16 -16.89 -18.50 -4.56
C LEU A 16 -16.63 -17.41 -3.51
N ILE A 17 -16.97 -16.15 -3.80
CA ILE A 17 -16.78 -15.03 -2.86
C ILE A 17 -17.52 -15.26 -1.54
N ASN A 18 -18.75 -15.78 -1.60
CA ASN A 18 -19.52 -16.10 -0.39
C ASN A 18 -18.87 -17.20 0.46
N GLN A 19 -18.10 -18.11 -0.13
CA GLN A 19 -17.32 -19.11 0.60
C GLN A 19 -16.03 -18.53 1.20
N LEU A 20 -15.42 -17.54 0.51
CA LEU A 20 -14.14 -16.95 0.92
C LEU A 20 -14.29 -15.90 2.03
N ILE A 21 -15.45 -15.27 2.18
CA ILE A 21 -15.71 -14.24 3.18
C ILE A 21 -16.43 -14.86 4.38
N PRO A 22 -15.78 -14.97 5.57
CA PRO A 22 -16.36 -15.61 6.74
C PRO A 22 -17.41 -14.74 7.47
N TYR A 23 -17.61 -13.50 7.04
CA TYR A 23 -18.54 -12.54 7.64
C TYR A 23 -19.67 -12.20 6.68
N SER A 24 -20.88 -12.02 7.21
CA SER A 24 -22.02 -11.53 6.41
C SER A 24 -21.85 -10.04 6.15
N PRO A 25 -21.81 -9.58 4.89
CA PRO A 25 -21.79 -8.16 4.58
C PRO A 25 -23.06 -7.46 5.06
N ASN A 26 -22.92 -6.25 5.60
CA ASN A 26 -24.07 -5.40 5.96
C ASN A 26 -24.73 -4.76 4.73
N LEU A 27 -23.95 -4.58 3.66
CA LEU A 27 -24.40 -3.99 2.40
C LEU A 27 -23.70 -4.68 1.25
N ILE A 28 -24.45 -5.02 0.20
CA ILE A 28 -23.93 -5.58 -1.05
C ILE A 28 -24.26 -4.61 -2.17
N ILE A 29 -23.28 -4.29 -3.00
CA ILE A 29 -23.36 -3.39 -4.15
C ILE A 29 -22.99 -4.18 -5.40
N ASP A 30 -23.98 -4.46 -6.23
CA ASP A 30 -23.79 -5.10 -7.53
C ASP A 30 -23.91 -4.06 -8.67
N GLU A 31 -24.58 -2.93 -8.42
CA GLU A 31 -24.84 -1.88 -9.39
C GLU A 31 -24.70 -0.47 -8.79
N ALA A 32 -24.44 0.51 -9.66
CA ALA A 32 -24.25 1.92 -9.27
C ALA A 32 -25.48 2.52 -8.56
N THR A 33 -26.68 2.07 -8.91
CA THR A 33 -27.96 2.51 -8.32
C THR A 33 -28.11 2.16 -6.84
N GLN A 34 -27.36 1.17 -6.36
CA GLN A 34 -27.35 0.74 -4.96
C GLN A 34 -26.40 1.58 -4.09
N VAL A 35 -25.55 2.41 -4.72
CA VAL A 35 -24.64 3.32 -4.00
C VAL A 35 -25.41 4.57 -3.60
N VAL A 36 -25.98 4.55 -2.43
CA VAL A 36 -26.74 5.69 -1.85
C VAL A 36 -25.94 6.37 -0.73
N PRO A 37 -26.27 7.63 -0.37
CA PRO A 37 -25.65 8.27 0.78
C PRO A 37 -25.83 7.44 2.06
N LEU A 38 -24.74 7.25 2.80
CA LEU A 38 -24.74 6.52 4.06
C LEU A 38 -24.82 7.49 5.24
N PRO A 39 -25.44 7.09 6.37
CA PRO A 39 -25.47 7.91 7.58
C PRO A 39 -24.03 8.23 8.04
N THR A 40 -23.77 9.51 8.33
CA THR A 40 -22.43 10.00 8.70
C THR A 40 -22.13 9.92 10.20
N SER A 41 -22.74 9.02 10.94
CA SER A 41 -22.35 8.79 12.34
C SER A 41 -20.97 8.10 12.40
N ILE A 42 -19.94 8.89 12.21
CA ILE A 42 -18.54 8.44 12.27
C ILE A 42 -18.10 8.50 13.73
N LYS A 43 -17.72 7.37 14.30
CA LYS A 43 -16.99 7.34 15.57
C LYS A 43 -15.55 7.77 15.30
N GLU A 44 -15.04 8.74 16.04
CA GLU A 44 -13.63 9.11 16.00
C GLU A 44 -12.77 7.85 16.28
N ASN A 45 -11.70 7.67 15.48
CA ASN A 45 -10.70 6.61 15.60
C ASN A 45 -11.13 5.18 15.23
N SER A 46 -12.28 4.97 14.59
CA SER A 46 -12.63 3.66 14.03
C SER A 46 -13.00 3.77 12.56
N PRO A 47 -12.65 2.79 11.70
CA PRO A 47 -13.12 2.78 10.33
C PRO A 47 -14.65 2.77 10.27
N ALA A 48 -15.22 3.70 9.51
CA ALA A 48 -16.67 3.75 9.29
C ALA A 48 -17.12 2.60 8.38
N LEU A 49 -16.31 2.30 7.35
CA LEU A 49 -16.54 1.23 6.42
C LEU A 49 -15.33 0.30 6.30
N PHE A 50 -15.61 -1.01 6.30
CA PHE A 50 -14.70 -2.05 5.81
C PHE A 50 -15.20 -2.46 4.42
N ILE A 51 -14.39 -2.29 3.39
CA ILE A 51 -14.80 -2.46 2.01
C ILE A 51 -14.06 -3.64 1.39
N ILE A 52 -14.81 -4.60 0.86
CA ILE A 52 -14.28 -5.66 0.00
C ILE A 52 -14.76 -5.39 -1.43
N LEU A 53 -13.82 -5.16 -2.36
CA LEU A 53 -14.13 -5.07 -3.78
C LEU A 53 -13.80 -6.43 -4.42
N ALA A 54 -14.84 -7.18 -4.77
CA ALA A 54 -14.74 -8.46 -5.47
C ALA A 54 -15.03 -8.24 -6.95
N VAL A 55 -13.98 -8.28 -7.79
CA VAL A 55 -14.09 -7.91 -9.20
C VAL A 55 -13.67 -9.08 -10.08
N GLU A 56 -14.54 -9.44 -11.01
CA GLU A 56 -14.29 -10.40 -12.08
C GLU A 56 -13.94 -9.63 -13.35
N LEU A 57 -12.72 -9.82 -13.86
CA LEU A 57 -12.23 -9.16 -15.06
C LEU A 57 -12.64 -9.91 -16.32
N ASP A 58 -12.76 -9.18 -17.42
CA ASP A 58 -12.87 -9.72 -18.77
C ASP A 58 -11.49 -10.05 -19.37
N ASP A 59 -11.47 -10.51 -20.62
CA ASP A 59 -10.26 -10.94 -21.32
C ASP A 59 -9.23 -9.81 -21.56
N ILE A 60 -9.66 -8.55 -21.51
CA ILE A 60 -8.80 -7.37 -21.67
C ILE A 60 -8.44 -6.72 -20.32
N GLY A 61 -8.80 -7.38 -19.21
CA GLY A 61 -8.44 -6.91 -17.86
C GLY A 61 -9.29 -5.78 -17.34
N SER A 62 -10.54 -5.68 -17.80
CA SER A 62 -11.48 -4.65 -17.37
C SER A 62 -12.73 -5.25 -16.72
N ASN A 63 -13.55 -4.37 -16.11
CA ASN A 63 -14.92 -4.65 -15.70
C ASN A 63 -15.74 -3.39 -15.97
N GLY A 64 -16.55 -3.42 -17.03
CA GLY A 64 -17.28 -2.24 -17.51
C GLY A 64 -18.31 -1.70 -16.51
N ASP A 65 -18.85 -2.55 -15.63
CA ASP A 65 -19.86 -2.18 -14.64
C ASP A 65 -19.27 -1.57 -13.37
N LEU A 66 -17.94 -1.69 -13.18
CA LEU A 66 -17.24 -1.10 -12.03
C LEU A 66 -17.18 0.43 -12.12
N LEU A 67 -16.92 1.02 -13.29
CA LEU A 67 -16.75 2.46 -13.43
C LEU A 67 -17.98 3.26 -12.96
N PRO A 68 -19.22 2.90 -13.35
CA PRO A 68 -20.41 3.55 -12.80
C PRO A 68 -20.51 3.47 -11.27
N VAL A 69 -20.14 2.32 -10.69
CA VAL A 69 -20.12 2.13 -9.22
C VAL A 69 -19.09 3.06 -8.58
N LEU A 70 -17.88 3.16 -9.13
CA LEU A 70 -16.83 4.05 -8.63
C LEU A 70 -17.23 5.53 -8.69
N TYR A 71 -17.89 5.97 -9.78
CA TYR A 71 -18.43 7.33 -9.90
C TYR A 71 -19.49 7.59 -8.84
N ALA A 72 -20.41 6.65 -8.61
CA ALA A 72 -21.43 6.77 -7.57
C ALA A 72 -20.79 6.81 -6.16
N MET A 73 -19.78 5.97 -5.88
CA MET A 73 -19.01 6.02 -4.63
C MET A 73 -18.34 7.38 -4.44
N LYS A 74 -17.65 7.89 -5.45
CA LYS A 74 -17.02 9.20 -5.38
C LYS A 74 -18.03 10.31 -5.11
N ARG A 75 -19.20 10.25 -5.73
CA ARG A 75 -20.28 11.22 -5.57
C ARG A 75 -20.93 11.18 -4.19
N HIS A 76 -21.26 9.98 -3.70
CA HIS A 76 -22.09 9.80 -2.50
C HIS A 76 -21.27 9.48 -1.24
N TRP A 77 -20.06 8.93 -1.37
CA TRP A 77 -19.24 8.42 -0.26
C TRP A 77 -17.93 9.19 -0.04
N SER A 78 -17.67 10.29 -0.73
CA SER A 78 -16.38 11.01 -0.65
C SER A 78 -15.98 11.39 0.78
N ALA A 79 -16.94 11.72 1.63
CA ALA A 79 -16.68 12.03 3.04
C ALA A 79 -16.35 10.78 3.86
N ILE A 80 -17.11 9.69 3.66
CA ILE A 80 -16.96 8.46 4.44
C ILE A 80 -15.77 7.61 3.99
N LEU A 81 -15.35 7.72 2.71
CA LEU A 81 -14.16 7.03 2.21
C LEU A 81 -12.90 7.39 2.98
N LYS A 82 -12.79 8.61 3.52
CA LYS A 82 -11.66 9.04 4.37
C LYS A 82 -11.55 8.25 5.68
N HIS A 83 -12.64 7.60 6.07
CA HIS A 83 -12.73 6.76 7.27
C HIS A 83 -12.96 5.30 6.93
N SER A 84 -12.57 4.88 5.72
CA SER A 84 -12.78 3.53 5.22
C SER A 84 -11.46 2.81 5.01
N VAL A 85 -11.51 1.49 5.19
CA VAL A 85 -10.41 0.57 4.91
C VAL A 85 -10.88 -0.46 3.90
N ALA A 86 -10.05 -0.78 2.91
CA ALA A 86 -10.42 -1.67 1.83
C ALA A 86 -9.42 -2.79 1.57
N MET A 87 -9.93 -3.83 0.92
CA MET A 87 -9.18 -4.89 0.25
C MET A 87 -9.86 -5.29 -1.06
N LEU A 88 -9.17 -6.09 -1.86
CA LEU A 88 -9.63 -6.55 -3.17
C LEU A 88 -9.59 -8.07 -3.27
N MET A 89 -10.58 -8.62 -3.95
CA MET A 89 -10.59 -9.99 -4.45
C MET A 89 -10.78 -9.92 -5.97
N VAL A 90 -9.75 -10.23 -6.74
CA VAL A 90 -9.76 -10.02 -8.19
C VAL A 90 -9.55 -11.33 -8.90
N LYS A 91 -10.49 -11.69 -9.80
CA LYS A 91 -10.44 -12.85 -10.68
C LYS A 91 -10.20 -12.40 -12.11
N SER A 92 -9.26 -13.06 -12.79
CA SER A 92 -8.99 -12.88 -14.21
C SER A 92 -9.17 -14.18 -14.98
N PRO A 93 -9.67 -14.14 -16.23
CA PRO A 93 -9.74 -15.31 -17.11
C PRO A 93 -8.35 -15.74 -17.65
N ASN A 94 -7.33 -14.92 -17.44
CA ASN A 94 -5.95 -15.19 -17.84
C ASN A 94 -4.97 -14.87 -16.70
N GLU A 95 -3.68 -15.11 -16.91
CA GLU A 95 -2.61 -14.86 -15.91
C GLU A 95 -2.21 -13.39 -15.75
N TRP A 96 -2.78 -12.53 -16.57
CA TRP A 96 -2.44 -11.11 -16.60
C TRP A 96 -3.54 -10.25 -15.94
N HIS A 97 -3.29 -8.98 -15.85
CA HIS A 97 -4.19 -7.90 -15.47
C HIS A 97 -4.53 -7.77 -13.98
N THR A 98 -4.58 -8.85 -13.21
CA THR A 98 -5.00 -8.78 -11.80
C THR A 98 -4.23 -7.70 -11.00
N LYS A 99 -2.90 -7.67 -11.09
CA LYS A 99 -2.07 -6.69 -10.37
C LYS A 99 -2.19 -5.29 -10.96
N THR A 100 -2.09 -5.16 -12.28
CA THR A 100 -2.19 -3.85 -12.97
C THR A 100 -3.55 -3.19 -12.69
N PHE A 101 -4.63 -3.97 -12.78
CA PHE A 101 -5.96 -3.52 -12.42
C PHE A 101 -6.05 -3.12 -10.93
N SER A 102 -5.51 -3.96 -10.04
CA SER A 102 -5.56 -3.73 -8.61
C SER A 102 -4.78 -2.48 -8.20
N SER A 103 -3.57 -2.27 -8.70
CA SER A 103 -2.78 -1.08 -8.37
C SER A 103 -3.44 0.20 -8.87
N TRP A 104 -4.08 0.16 -10.07
CA TRP A 104 -4.88 1.27 -10.56
C TRP A 104 -6.08 1.56 -9.64
N LEU A 105 -6.83 0.56 -9.26
CA LEU A 105 -8.01 0.71 -8.41
C LEU A 105 -7.63 1.19 -6.99
N ILE A 106 -6.59 0.60 -6.39
CA ILE A 106 -6.04 1.00 -5.09
C ILE A 106 -5.60 2.46 -5.14
N PHE A 107 -4.84 2.86 -6.16
CA PHE A 107 -4.37 4.23 -6.30
C PHE A 107 -5.53 5.23 -6.33
N ASN A 108 -6.55 4.99 -7.18
CA ASN A 108 -7.69 5.90 -7.30
C ASN A 108 -8.49 6.03 -6.00
N LEU A 109 -8.86 4.92 -5.38
CA LEU A 109 -9.60 4.92 -4.11
C LEU A 109 -8.78 5.55 -2.98
N ASN A 110 -7.48 5.31 -2.97
CA ASN A 110 -6.58 5.91 -1.98
C ASN A 110 -6.46 7.43 -2.16
N GLN A 111 -6.41 7.94 -3.39
CA GLN A 111 -6.47 9.38 -3.65
C GLN A 111 -7.80 10.00 -3.21
N TRP A 112 -8.89 9.24 -3.14
CA TRP A 112 -10.16 9.68 -2.57
C TRP A 112 -10.21 9.58 -1.04
N GLY A 113 -9.16 9.04 -0.42
CA GLY A 113 -8.98 8.96 1.01
C GLY A 113 -9.18 7.58 1.62
N CYS A 114 -9.49 6.55 0.84
CA CYS A 114 -9.63 5.18 1.35
C CYS A 114 -8.25 4.63 1.77
N ARG A 115 -8.20 3.98 2.92
CA ARG A 115 -7.03 3.23 3.40
C ARG A 115 -7.02 1.83 2.79
N PHE A 116 -5.84 1.20 2.74
CA PHE A 116 -5.74 -0.21 2.41
C PHE A 116 -4.91 -0.96 3.45
N ILE A 117 -5.35 -2.16 3.77
CA ILE A 117 -4.56 -3.09 4.59
C ILE A 117 -3.27 -3.48 3.87
N GLY A 118 -2.29 -3.99 4.61
CA GLY A 118 -1.14 -4.66 4.01
C GLY A 118 -1.58 -5.96 3.31
N HIS A 119 -1.01 -6.28 2.15
CA HIS A 119 -1.48 -7.37 1.27
C HIS A 119 -2.98 -7.28 0.96
N PRO A 120 -3.43 -6.20 0.35
CA PRO A 120 -4.84 -5.93 0.15
C PRO A 120 -5.48 -6.76 -0.98
N LEU A 121 -4.71 -7.54 -1.72
CA LEU A 121 -5.14 -8.26 -2.91
C LEU A 121 -5.18 -9.78 -2.68
N VAL A 122 -6.37 -10.37 -2.83
CA VAL A 122 -6.55 -11.81 -3.08
C VAL A 122 -6.71 -12.01 -4.58
N GLU A 123 -5.76 -12.70 -5.18
CA GLU A 123 -5.63 -12.86 -6.63
C GLU A 123 -6.08 -14.25 -7.06
N MET A 124 -6.94 -14.32 -8.08
CA MET A 124 -7.46 -15.55 -8.66
C MET A 124 -7.21 -15.54 -10.17
N ILE A 125 -6.19 -16.26 -10.63
CA ILE A 125 -5.90 -16.53 -12.05
C ILE A 125 -6.29 -17.96 -12.40
N PRO A 126 -6.31 -18.35 -13.70
CA PRO A 126 -6.69 -19.70 -14.10
C PRO A 126 -5.94 -20.79 -13.34
N ASN A 127 -6.67 -21.82 -12.92
CA ASN A 127 -6.15 -22.96 -12.14
C ASN A 127 -5.40 -22.56 -10.85
N LEU A 128 -5.54 -21.32 -10.38
CA LEU A 128 -4.82 -20.76 -9.23
C LEU A 128 -3.29 -20.98 -9.33
N GLU A 129 -2.72 -20.77 -10.53
CA GLU A 129 -1.30 -20.98 -10.77
C GLU A 129 -0.40 -20.06 -9.92
N ASN A 130 -0.88 -18.88 -9.55
CA ASN A 130 -0.22 -17.99 -8.59
C ASN A 130 0.00 -18.64 -7.21
N LEU A 131 -0.73 -19.71 -6.86
CA LEU A 131 -0.58 -20.44 -5.60
C LEU A 131 0.26 -21.73 -5.73
N GLY A 132 0.68 -22.11 -6.96
CA GLY A 132 1.39 -23.39 -7.22
C GLY A 132 2.70 -23.54 -6.45
N ARG A 133 3.40 -22.44 -6.14
CA ARG A 133 4.60 -22.50 -5.30
C ARG A 133 4.25 -22.84 -3.84
N TRP A 134 3.20 -22.25 -3.31
CA TRP A 134 2.72 -22.51 -1.95
C TRP A 134 2.24 -23.95 -1.83
N GLU A 135 1.48 -24.44 -2.80
CA GLU A 135 1.05 -25.84 -2.86
C GLU A 135 2.25 -26.80 -2.74
N LYS A 136 3.32 -26.56 -3.55
CA LYS A 136 4.54 -27.37 -3.53
C LYS A 136 5.32 -27.34 -2.20
N THR A 137 5.26 -26.20 -1.50
CA THR A 137 6.03 -26.02 -0.24
C THR A 137 5.27 -26.45 1.01
N THR A 138 3.95 -26.35 0.99
CA THR A 138 3.09 -26.67 2.14
C THR A 138 2.36 -28.00 2.02
N ASN A 139 2.28 -28.55 0.81
CA ASN A 139 1.46 -29.72 0.47
C ASN A 139 -0.04 -29.51 0.74
N ILE A 140 -0.50 -28.25 0.67
CA ILE A 140 -1.92 -27.85 0.79
C ILE A 140 -2.45 -27.53 -0.59
N ALA A 141 -3.64 -28.06 -0.93
CA ALA A 141 -4.27 -27.82 -2.23
C ALA A 141 -4.51 -26.30 -2.47
N LYS A 142 -4.33 -25.83 -3.72
CA LYS A 142 -4.48 -24.43 -4.12
C LYS A 142 -5.80 -23.80 -3.66
N ILE A 143 -6.89 -24.55 -3.74
CA ILE A 143 -8.21 -24.05 -3.30
C ILE A 143 -8.25 -23.80 -1.77
N GLN A 144 -7.65 -24.68 -0.99
CA GLN A 144 -7.56 -24.49 0.45
C GLN A 144 -6.64 -23.30 0.80
N LEU A 145 -5.53 -23.13 0.08
CA LEU A 145 -4.66 -21.96 0.20
C LEU A 145 -5.40 -20.66 -0.13
N LEU A 146 -6.24 -20.67 -1.18
CA LEU A 146 -7.08 -19.52 -1.50
C LEU A 146 -8.03 -19.17 -0.36
N HIS A 147 -8.68 -20.16 0.25
CA HIS A 147 -9.52 -19.97 1.43
C HIS A 147 -8.73 -19.36 2.59
N ASP A 148 -7.60 -19.97 2.95
CA ASP A 148 -6.77 -19.53 4.09
C ASP A 148 -6.26 -18.09 3.89
N PHE A 149 -5.79 -17.74 2.69
CA PHE A 149 -5.33 -16.39 2.38
C PHE A 149 -6.46 -15.38 2.37
N SER A 150 -7.63 -15.77 1.86
CA SER A 150 -8.83 -14.92 1.87
C SER A 150 -9.29 -14.63 3.29
N GLN A 151 -9.40 -15.66 4.12
CA GLN A 151 -9.79 -15.50 5.52
C GLN A 151 -8.81 -14.60 6.28
N LYS A 152 -7.50 -14.85 6.18
CA LYS A 152 -6.47 -14.00 6.79
C LYS A 152 -6.55 -12.55 6.30
N ALA A 153 -6.86 -12.32 5.03
CA ALA A 153 -7.00 -10.96 4.49
C ALA A 153 -8.26 -10.27 5.04
N VAL A 154 -9.39 -10.99 5.10
CA VAL A 154 -10.63 -10.45 5.68
C VAL A 154 -10.50 -10.21 7.18
N GLU A 155 -9.84 -11.12 7.92
CA GLU A 155 -9.54 -10.92 9.35
C GLU A 155 -8.68 -9.67 9.58
N ARG A 156 -7.61 -9.45 8.77
CA ARG A 156 -6.82 -8.22 8.82
C ARG A 156 -7.64 -6.97 8.52
N LEU A 157 -8.60 -7.08 7.58
CA LEU A 157 -9.52 -5.99 7.28
C LEU A 157 -10.42 -5.68 8.49
N MET A 158 -11.05 -6.70 9.06
CA MET A 158 -12.03 -6.55 10.14
C MET A 158 -11.37 -6.18 11.48
N SER A 159 -10.13 -6.61 11.71
CA SER A 159 -9.33 -6.28 12.88
C SER A 159 -8.44 -5.06 12.66
N PHE A 160 -8.67 -4.31 11.56
CA PHE A 160 -7.84 -3.14 11.27
C PHE A 160 -7.93 -2.13 12.41
N ASP A 161 -6.78 -1.81 12.95
CA ASP A 161 -6.60 -0.76 13.93
C ASP A 161 -5.57 0.24 13.41
N HIS A 162 -5.75 1.50 13.79
CA HIS A 162 -4.78 2.53 13.49
C HIS A 162 -3.55 2.30 14.37
N CYS A 163 -2.42 1.90 13.76
CA CYS A 163 -1.14 1.79 14.46
C CYS A 163 -0.61 3.20 14.77
N LEU A 164 -1.19 3.82 15.78
CA LEU A 164 -0.79 5.15 16.23
C LEU A 164 0.25 5.03 17.34
N SER A 165 1.24 5.92 17.33
CA SER A 165 2.32 5.98 18.32
C SER A 165 2.36 7.35 18.99
N PRO A 166 2.63 7.43 20.31
CA PRO A 166 2.88 8.72 20.97
C PRO A 166 4.23 9.33 20.58
N LYS A 167 5.13 8.54 20.00
CA LYS A 167 6.43 8.96 19.46
C LYS A 167 6.69 8.24 18.14
N PRO A 168 5.97 8.59 17.06
CA PRO A 168 6.10 7.89 15.80
C PRO A 168 7.47 8.14 15.16
N LYS A 169 8.02 7.08 14.56
CA LYS A 169 9.29 7.11 13.82
C LYS A 169 9.02 6.98 12.32
N LEU A 170 9.58 7.89 11.55
CA LEU A 170 9.49 7.94 10.10
C LEU A 170 10.88 7.76 9.47
N ALA A 171 11.08 6.64 8.77
CA ALA A 171 12.26 6.45 7.96
C ALA A 171 12.03 7.01 6.55
N VAL A 172 12.88 7.92 6.12
CA VAL A 172 12.78 8.61 4.82
C VAL A 172 13.92 8.16 3.92
N LEU A 173 13.57 7.59 2.77
CA LEU A 173 14.55 7.07 1.80
C LEU A 173 14.57 7.95 0.56
N HIS A 174 15.75 8.39 0.14
CA HIS A 174 15.92 9.19 -1.06
C HIS A 174 17.21 8.85 -1.81
N ALA A 175 17.20 9.04 -3.13
CA ALA A 175 18.38 8.91 -3.98
C ALA A 175 18.92 10.28 -4.44
N SER A 176 18.41 11.38 -3.92
CA SER A 176 18.77 12.75 -4.35
C SER A 176 20.06 13.19 -3.72
N SER A 177 21.06 13.46 -4.55
CA SER A 177 22.39 13.98 -4.12
C SER A 177 22.51 15.50 -4.22
N ARG A 178 21.53 16.17 -4.81
CA ARG A 178 21.58 17.61 -5.10
C ARG A 178 20.63 18.40 -4.22
N LYS A 179 21.10 19.50 -3.64
CA LYS A 179 20.25 20.45 -2.91
C LYS A 179 19.14 21.07 -3.77
N THR A 180 19.31 21.08 -5.09
CA THR A 180 18.36 21.59 -6.08
C THR A 180 17.35 20.54 -6.58
N SER A 181 17.33 19.35 -5.99
CA SER A 181 16.33 18.33 -6.33
C SER A 181 14.93 18.77 -5.91
N ASN A 182 14.02 18.91 -6.88
CA ASN A 182 12.64 19.29 -6.64
C ASN A 182 11.93 18.36 -5.63
N THR A 183 12.18 17.05 -5.71
CA THR A 183 11.62 16.07 -4.78
C THR A 183 12.12 16.31 -3.35
N PHE A 184 13.42 16.60 -3.19
CA PHE A 184 14.03 16.84 -1.90
C PHE A 184 13.60 18.19 -1.32
N MET A 185 13.45 19.22 -2.16
CA MET A 185 12.93 20.53 -1.74
C MET A 185 11.48 20.44 -1.28
N LEU A 186 10.64 19.68 -2.00
CA LEU A 186 9.26 19.43 -1.58
C LEU A 186 9.20 18.68 -0.24
N TRP A 187 10.10 17.71 -0.04
CA TRP A 187 10.23 17.06 1.25
C TRP A 187 10.56 18.04 2.37
N HIS A 188 11.48 18.97 2.17
CA HIS A 188 11.79 19.97 3.19
C HIS A 188 10.58 20.82 3.58
N LEU A 189 9.73 21.22 2.61
CA LEU A 189 8.47 21.92 2.92
C LEU A 189 7.52 21.05 3.76
N VAL A 190 7.46 19.75 3.52
CA VAL A 190 6.64 18.82 4.32
C VAL A 190 7.25 18.66 5.72
N LYS A 191 8.56 18.44 5.81
CA LYS A 191 9.30 18.21 7.06
C LYS A 191 9.15 19.35 8.06
N GLU A 192 9.08 20.61 7.61
CA GLU A 192 8.88 21.78 8.45
C GLU A 192 7.63 21.67 9.35
N HIS A 193 6.62 20.90 8.94
CA HIS A 193 5.36 20.69 9.66
C HIS A 193 5.32 19.40 10.50
N LEU A 194 6.34 18.53 10.45
CA LEU A 194 6.38 17.22 11.11
C LEU A 194 7.11 17.26 12.48
N LYS A 195 6.85 18.25 13.32
CA LYS A 195 7.61 18.48 14.56
C LYS A 195 7.45 17.41 15.64
N GLN A 196 6.41 16.59 15.57
CA GLN A 196 6.09 15.57 16.58
C GLN A 196 6.54 14.16 16.17
N ILE A 197 7.18 14.03 15.02
CA ILE A 197 7.61 12.75 14.43
C ILE A 197 9.13 12.69 14.49
N ASP A 198 9.67 11.58 14.98
CA ASP A 198 11.10 11.29 14.93
C ASP A 198 11.47 10.87 13.50
N ILE A 199 12.29 11.64 12.82
CA ILE A 199 12.61 11.48 11.39
C ILE A 199 14.06 11.09 11.22
N GLU A 200 14.27 9.94 10.58
CA GLU A 200 15.58 9.46 10.16
C GLU A 200 15.66 9.41 8.63
N GLU A 201 16.64 10.13 8.05
CA GLU A 201 16.81 10.24 6.60
C GLU A 201 17.96 9.38 6.11
N PHE A 202 17.71 8.61 5.04
CA PHE A 202 18.68 7.71 4.41
C PHE A 202 18.91 8.12 2.97
N HIS A 203 20.15 8.52 2.67
CA HIS A 203 20.58 8.80 1.30
C HIS A 203 21.09 7.53 0.64
N VAL A 204 20.31 6.97 -0.26
CA VAL A 204 20.69 5.80 -1.07
C VAL A 204 21.48 6.29 -2.29
N ALA A 205 22.78 6.54 -2.10
CA ALA A 205 23.65 7.01 -3.17
C ALA A 205 23.92 5.89 -4.21
N ASN A 206 24.40 6.29 -5.39
CA ASN A 206 24.76 5.34 -6.45
C ASN A 206 25.84 4.36 -5.96
N GLY A 207 25.57 3.07 -6.11
CA GLY A 207 26.53 2.01 -5.76
C GLY A 207 26.59 1.64 -4.28
N THR A 208 25.90 2.34 -3.38
CA THR A 208 25.90 1.98 -1.94
C THR A 208 25.06 0.75 -1.65
N ILE A 209 23.96 0.57 -2.38
CA ILE A 209 23.10 -0.62 -2.29
C ILE A 209 23.23 -1.40 -3.58
N ILE A 210 23.90 -2.54 -3.51
CA ILE A 210 23.95 -3.51 -4.62
C ILE A 210 22.59 -4.19 -4.74
N ASP A 211 22.05 -4.30 -5.94
CA ASP A 211 20.74 -4.91 -6.17
C ASP A 211 20.71 -6.40 -5.82
N CYS A 212 19.51 -6.96 -5.70
CA CYS A 212 19.29 -8.37 -5.45
C CYS A 212 19.62 -9.21 -6.68
N ILE A 213 20.49 -10.21 -6.54
CA ILE A 213 20.85 -11.14 -7.64
C ILE A 213 19.94 -12.38 -7.72
N GLY A 214 18.88 -12.45 -6.91
CA GLY A 214 18.00 -13.61 -6.95
C GLY A 214 18.61 -14.89 -6.38
N CYS A 215 19.20 -14.84 -5.19
CA CYS A 215 19.73 -16.02 -4.50
C CYS A 215 18.67 -17.13 -4.39
N PRO A 216 19.08 -18.43 -4.31
CA PRO A 216 18.18 -19.51 -3.98
C PRO A 216 17.35 -19.23 -2.75
N TYR A 217 16.08 -19.69 -2.74
CA TYR A 217 15.14 -19.40 -1.66
C TYR A 217 15.69 -19.74 -0.29
N GLN A 218 16.30 -20.92 -0.13
CA GLN A 218 16.88 -21.37 1.14
C GLN A 218 17.98 -20.44 1.64
N THR A 219 18.85 -19.96 0.75
CA THR A 219 19.89 -18.98 1.07
C THR A 219 19.27 -17.67 1.55
N CYS A 220 18.24 -17.18 0.83
CA CYS A 220 17.54 -15.96 1.19
C CYS A 220 16.88 -16.08 2.58
N VAL A 221 16.22 -17.20 2.88
CA VAL A 221 15.60 -17.46 4.19
C VAL A 221 16.65 -17.59 5.29
N TYR A 222 17.77 -18.28 5.04
CA TYR A 222 18.85 -18.41 6.02
C TYR A 222 19.36 -17.05 6.51
N TYR A 223 19.69 -16.15 5.57
CA TYR A 223 20.12 -14.80 5.93
C TYR A 223 18.98 -13.97 6.52
N GLY A 224 17.76 -14.09 5.99
CA GLY A 224 16.58 -13.36 6.47
C GLY A 224 16.28 -13.64 7.95
N ARG A 225 16.43 -14.88 8.42
CA ARG A 225 16.30 -15.25 9.85
C ARG A 225 17.27 -14.50 10.76
N GLN A 226 18.40 -14.07 10.21
CA GLN A 226 19.43 -13.28 10.89
C GLN A 226 19.25 -11.77 10.63
N LYS A 227 18.09 -11.35 10.10
CA LYS A 227 17.83 -9.96 9.67
C LYS A 227 18.91 -9.42 8.72
N SER A 228 19.44 -10.30 7.85
CA SER A 228 20.59 -10.05 7.00
C SER A 228 20.30 -10.45 5.55
N CYS A 229 21.24 -10.13 4.67
CA CYS A 229 21.26 -10.52 3.28
C CYS A 229 22.70 -10.88 2.91
N PHE A 230 22.90 -11.84 2.01
CA PHE A 230 24.24 -12.29 1.57
C PHE A 230 25.22 -11.15 1.27
N TYR A 231 24.74 -10.07 0.65
CA TYR A 231 25.58 -8.94 0.26
C TYR A 231 25.90 -7.96 1.39
N GLY A 232 25.30 -8.08 2.57
CA GLY A 232 25.59 -7.16 3.68
C GLY A 232 25.42 -5.68 3.29
N GLY A 233 26.40 -4.87 3.63
CA GLY A 233 26.48 -3.43 3.30
C GLY A 233 25.51 -2.58 4.11
N ASP A 234 25.30 -1.34 3.68
CA ASP A 234 24.45 -0.35 4.37
C ASP A 234 23.00 -0.77 4.47
N MET A 235 22.53 -1.61 3.52
CA MET A 235 21.20 -2.23 3.62
C MET A 235 21.00 -2.97 4.93
N ILE A 236 22.03 -3.65 5.44
CA ILE A 236 21.96 -4.48 6.65
C ILE A 236 22.39 -3.70 7.89
N ARG A 237 23.39 -2.84 7.77
CA ARG A 237 23.92 -2.11 8.92
C ARG A 237 23.04 -0.96 9.35
N GLU A 238 22.34 -0.32 8.40
CA GLU A 238 21.60 0.92 8.64
C GLU A 238 20.12 0.78 8.28
N LEU A 239 19.78 0.39 7.03
CA LEU A 239 18.40 0.46 6.54
C LEU A 239 17.48 -0.58 7.20
N ILE A 240 17.86 -1.83 7.29
CA ILE A 240 16.99 -2.86 7.92
C ILE A 240 16.70 -2.54 9.39
N PRO A 241 17.69 -2.17 10.25
CA PRO A 241 17.41 -1.77 11.63
C PRO A 241 16.49 -0.55 11.75
N ALA A 242 16.70 0.46 10.90
CA ALA A 242 15.85 1.65 10.87
C ALA A 242 14.42 1.33 10.41
N ILE A 243 14.28 0.55 9.33
CA ILE A 243 12.97 0.11 8.83
C ILE A 243 12.24 -0.75 9.89
N GLU A 244 12.96 -1.58 10.63
CA GLU A 244 12.38 -2.38 11.71
C GLU A 244 11.80 -1.51 12.82
N GLN A 245 12.50 -0.45 13.19
CA GLN A 245 12.07 0.48 14.26
C GLN A 245 11.02 1.50 13.81
N ALA A 246 10.95 1.81 12.51
CA ALA A 246 10.05 2.80 11.98
C ALA A 246 8.57 2.34 12.02
N ASP A 247 7.66 3.27 12.33
CA ASP A 247 6.22 3.09 12.19
C ASP A 247 5.77 3.30 10.74
N ALA A 248 6.52 4.11 10.00
CA ALA A 248 6.26 4.37 8.59
C ALA A 248 7.54 4.58 7.77
N LEU A 249 7.42 4.33 6.46
CA LEU A 249 8.44 4.65 5.48
C LEU A 249 7.91 5.70 4.50
N LEU A 250 8.74 6.70 4.22
CA LEU A 250 8.47 7.70 3.20
C LEU A 250 9.52 7.60 2.09
N TRP A 251 9.06 7.39 0.86
CA TRP A 251 9.90 7.24 -0.32
C TRP A 251 9.91 8.54 -1.14
N LEU A 252 11.06 9.16 -1.28
CA LEU A 252 11.25 10.35 -2.13
C LEU A 252 11.66 9.88 -3.52
N CYS A 253 10.71 9.87 -4.45
CA CYS A 253 10.87 9.32 -5.79
C CYS A 253 10.86 10.43 -6.85
N PRO A 254 12.01 10.93 -7.31
CA PRO A 254 12.04 11.68 -8.56
C PRO A 254 11.58 10.74 -9.69
N ASN A 255 10.70 11.24 -10.56
CA ASN A 255 10.26 10.45 -11.70
C ASN A 255 11.31 10.51 -12.81
N TYR A 256 11.96 9.39 -13.07
CA TYR A 256 12.83 9.17 -14.21
C TYR A 256 12.21 8.09 -15.10
N ASN A 257 11.76 8.46 -16.31
CA ASN A 257 11.19 7.51 -17.26
C ASN A 257 9.99 6.70 -16.69
N ASP A 258 9.12 7.34 -15.93
CA ASP A 258 7.93 6.75 -15.31
C ASP A 258 8.23 5.53 -14.41
N ALA A 259 9.40 5.54 -13.78
CA ALA A 259 9.87 4.47 -12.92
C ALA A 259 10.49 4.96 -11.60
N VAL A 260 10.42 4.12 -10.58
CA VAL A 260 11.19 4.27 -9.35
C VAL A 260 12.68 4.19 -9.72
N SER A 261 13.50 5.11 -9.18
CA SER A 261 14.94 5.13 -9.48
C SER A 261 15.63 3.81 -9.11
N ALA A 262 16.64 3.42 -9.89
CA ALA A 262 17.35 2.15 -9.71
C ALA A 262 17.86 1.94 -8.28
N ASN A 263 18.37 2.99 -7.64
CA ASN A 263 18.87 2.90 -6.26
C ASN A 263 17.78 2.52 -5.26
N LEU A 264 16.62 3.16 -5.35
CA LEU A 264 15.47 2.86 -4.49
C LEU A 264 14.88 1.50 -4.82
N MET A 265 14.88 1.10 -6.10
CA MET A 265 14.45 -0.23 -6.51
C MET A 265 15.36 -1.33 -5.95
N ALA A 266 16.67 -1.10 -5.88
CA ALA A 266 17.60 -2.01 -5.23
C ALA A 266 17.28 -2.23 -3.74
N VAL A 267 16.89 -1.17 -3.03
CA VAL A 267 16.39 -1.30 -1.63
C VAL A 267 15.13 -2.16 -1.60
N ILE A 268 14.12 -1.87 -2.44
CA ILE A 268 12.87 -2.64 -2.52
C ILE A 268 13.15 -4.13 -2.76
N ASN A 269 14.03 -4.45 -3.72
CA ASN A 269 14.41 -5.82 -4.03
C ASN A 269 15.10 -6.50 -2.84
N ARG A 270 15.98 -5.79 -2.14
CA ARG A 270 16.74 -6.30 -0.98
C ARG A 270 15.87 -6.47 0.27
N LEU A 271 14.76 -5.75 0.42
CA LEU A 271 13.77 -6.00 1.49
C LEU A 271 13.22 -7.43 1.45
N THR A 272 13.35 -8.13 0.32
CA THR A 272 12.88 -9.53 0.19
C THR A 272 13.54 -10.47 1.20
N ALA A 273 14.81 -10.28 1.55
CA ALA A 273 15.49 -11.12 2.54
C ALA A 273 14.82 -10.98 3.92
N TYR A 274 14.57 -9.75 4.36
CA TYR A 274 13.87 -9.48 5.61
C TYR A 274 12.42 -9.97 5.57
N TYR A 275 11.69 -9.69 4.49
CA TYR A 275 10.30 -10.08 4.28
C TYR A 275 10.07 -11.61 4.35
N ARG A 276 11.06 -12.43 4.02
CA ARG A 276 10.95 -13.90 4.10
C ARG A 276 10.66 -14.43 5.51
N THR A 277 11.00 -13.68 6.53
CA THR A 277 10.95 -14.12 7.93
C THR A 277 10.31 -13.10 8.87
N HIS A 278 10.01 -11.89 8.38
CA HIS A 278 9.43 -10.78 9.14
C HIS A 278 8.29 -10.14 8.35
N SER A 279 7.35 -9.53 9.05
CA SER A 279 6.21 -8.84 8.47
C SER A 279 6.41 -7.32 8.46
N PHE A 280 5.89 -6.67 7.42
CA PHE A 280 5.71 -5.22 7.40
C PHE A 280 4.28 -4.78 7.78
N ASN A 281 3.43 -5.72 8.20
CA ASN A 281 2.09 -5.40 8.68
C ASN A 281 2.17 -4.39 9.84
N GLY A 282 1.31 -3.38 9.81
CA GLY A 282 1.33 -2.29 10.78
C GLY A 282 2.25 -1.12 10.42
N LYS A 283 3.17 -1.30 9.45
CA LYS A 283 3.99 -0.20 8.94
C LYS A 283 3.29 0.53 7.80
N GLN A 284 3.28 1.85 7.85
CA GLN A 284 2.61 2.66 6.84
C GLN A 284 3.57 3.10 5.73
N LEU A 285 3.05 3.20 4.52
CA LEU A 285 3.79 3.62 3.33
C LEU A 285 3.37 5.03 2.92
N PHE A 286 4.34 5.92 2.80
CA PHE A 286 4.17 7.26 2.22
C PHE A 286 5.13 7.47 1.05
N SER A 287 4.79 8.39 0.14
CA SER A 287 5.70 8.79 -0.93
C SER A 287 5.54 10.24 -1.34
N ILE A 288 6.62 10.83 -1.83
CA ILE A 288 6.63 12.10 -2.56
C ILE A 288 7.20 11.82 -3.93
N VAL A 289 6.42 12.13 -4.98
CA VAL A 289 6.82 11.94 -6.38
C VAL A 289 6.83 13.28 -7.09
N VAL A 290 7.97 13.66 -7.65
CA VAL A 290 8.05 14.85 -8.52
C VAL A 290 8.45 14.43 -9.92
N SER A 291 7.62 14.81 -10.89
CA SER A 291 7.80 14.53 -12.31
C SER A 291 8.15 15.81 -13.07
N GLY A 292 8.96 15.72 -14.12
CA GLY A 292 9.20 16.85 -15.01
C GLY A 292 7.94 17.25 -15.80
N ASN A 293 7.15 16.27 -16.21
CA ASN A 293 5.94 16.46 -17.00
C ASN A 293 4.73 15.76 -16.37
N SER A 294 4.66 14.44 -16.50
CA SER A 294 3.55 13.58 -16.05
C SER A 294 4.07 12.26 -15.47
N GLY A 295 3.23 11.26 -15.27
CA GLY A 295 3.64 9.91 -14.89
C GLY A 295 3.90 9.71 -13.38
N GLY A 296 3.59 10.70 -12.53
CA GLY A 296 3.70 10.53 -11.08
C GLY A 296 2.84 9.40 -10.52
N ASP A 297 1.71 9.12 -11.15
CA ASP A 297 0.85 7.98 -10.83
C ASP A 297 1.48 6.63 -11.20
N ALA A 298 2.27 6.57 -12.30
CA ALA A 298 3.00 5.37 -12.69
C ALA A 298 4.01 4.96 -11.60
N VAL A 299 4.79 5.92 -11.10
CA VAL A 299 5.72 5.70 -9.99
C VAL A 299 4.99 5.30 -8.69
N ALA A 300 3.89 5.99 -8.37
CA ALA A 300 3.09 5.67 -7.19
C ALA A 300 2.52 4.24 -7.25
N ARG A 301 2.02 3.80 -8.42
CA ARG A 301 1.51 2.43 -8.61
C ARG A 301 2.61 1.37 -8.48
N GLN A 302 3.83 1.63 -8.93
CA GLN A 302 4.95 0.72 -8.69
C GLN A 302 5.24 0.54 -7.20
N LEU A 303 5.14 1.60 -6.40
CA LEU A 303 5.27 1.50 -4.94
C LEU A 303 4.10 0.71 -4.32
N ILE A 304 2.87 0.88 -4.81
CA ILE A 304 1.72 0.06 -4.39
C ILE A 304 1.98 -1.41 -4.69
N ASP A 305 2.37 -1.74 -5.91
CA ASP A 305 2.65 -3.13 -6.33
C ASP A 305 3.77 -3.75 -5.49
N ALA A 306 4.89 -3.05 -5.37
CA ALA A 306 6.08 -3.58 -4.74
C ALA A 306 5.99 -3.63 -3.20
N LEU A 307 5.39 -2.64 -2.57
CA LEU A 307 5.43 -2.47 -1.12
C LEU A 307 4.09 -2.79 -0.44
N CYS A 308 2.97 -2.34 -0.97
CA CYS A 308 1.67 -2.63 -0.36
C CYS A 308 1.17 -4.05 -0.73
N ILE A 309 1.05 -4.35 -2.02
CA ILE A 309 0.54 -5.64 -2.50
C ILE A 309 1.53 -6.76 -2.17
N ASN A 310 2.83 -6.57 -2.47
CA ASN A 310 3.82 -7.64 -2.38
C ASN A 310 4.50 -7.76 -1.01
N LYS A 311 4.71 -6.67 -0.28
CA LYS A 311 5.43 -6.69 1.02
C LYS A 311 4.53 -6.46 2.24
N GLY A 312 3.30 -5.97 2.04
CA GLY A 312 2.32 -5.85 3.11
C GLY A 312 2.38 -4.56 3.92
N PHE A 313 2.97 -3.49 3.39
CA PHE A 313 2.82 -2.16 3.98
C PHE A 313 1.37 -1.69 3.86
N GLN A 314 0.86 -1.03 4.89
CA GLN A 314 -0.45 -0.39 4.85
C GLN A 314 -0.40 0.93 4.06
N LEU A 315 -1.46 1.25 3.34
CA LEU A 315 -1.60 2.55 2.69
C LEU A 315 -2.52 3.46 3.52
N PRO A 316 -1.99 4.52 4.11
CA PRO A 316 -2.81 5.59 4.67
C PRO A 316 -3.55 6.35 3.56
N PRO A 317 -4.57 7.18 3.88
CA PRO A 317 -5.25 7.99 2.88
C PRO A 317 -4.25 8.85 2.11
N LYS A 318 -4.40 8.96 0.78
CA LYS A 318 -3.54 9.81 -0.07
C LYS A 318 -2.04 9.61 0.21
N PHE A 319 -1.60 8.36 0.25
CA PHE A 319 -0.23 7.99 0.62
C PHE A 319 0.85 8.71 -0.20
N CYS A 320 0.51 9.23 -1.38
CA CYS A 320 1.43 9.86 -2.32
C CYS A 320 1.10 11.34 -2.52
N LEU A 321 2.07 12.22 -2.24
CA LEU A 321 2.08 13.61 -2.69
C LEU A 321 2.81 13.66 -4.03
N SER A 322 2.08 13.92 -5.12
CA SER A 322 2.65 14.07 -6.46
C SER A 322 2.68 15.53 -6.89
N ALA A 323 3.74 15.99 -7.54
CA ALA A 323 3.86 17.33 -8.09
C ALA A 323 4.60 17.32 -9.44
N ILE A 324 4.42 18.39 -10.21
CA ILE A 324 5.14 18.63 -11.47
C ILE A 324 6.10 19.80 -11.28
N ALA A 325 7.38 19.59 -11.58
CA ALA A 325 8.41 20.62 -11.57
C ALA A 325 9.58 20.17 -12.46
N TYR A 326 9.86 20.96 -13.50
CA TYR A 326 10.87 20.61 -14.51
C TYR A 326 12.26 21.12 -14.15
N ASP A 327 12.42 22.42 -13.98
CA ASP A 327 13.72 23.03 -13.70
C ASP A 327 14.13 22.80 -12.24
N PRO A 328 15.44 22.70 -11.94
CA PRO A 328 15.92 22.59 -10.58
C PRO A 328 15.41 23.76 -9.70
N GLY A 329 14.69 23.43 -8.65
CA GLY A 329 14.12 24.40 -7.71
C GLY A 329 12.72 24.94 -8.09
N SER A 330 12.23 24.70 -9.29
CA SER A 330 10.92 25.21 -9.76
C SER A 330 9.72 24.69 -8.94
N ILE A 331 9.92 23.63 -8.18
CA ILE A 331 8.89 23.13 -7.25
C ILE A 331 8.42 24.19 -6.24
N LEU A 332 9.28 25.13 -5.86
CA LEU A 332 8.95 26.19 -4.90
C LEU A 332 8.01 27.25 -5.49
N GLU A 333 7.94 27.31 -6.83
CA GLU A 333 7.09 28.23 -7.61
C GLU A 333 5.76 27.57 -8.00
N ALA A 334 5.62 26.24 -7.79
CA ALA A 334 4.41 25.53 -8.16
C ALA A 334 3.20 26.00 -7.32
N ASP A 335 2.07 26.14 -7.99
CA ASP A 335 0.83 26.62 -7.39
C ASP A 335 0.45 25.81 -6.15
N ASP A 336 0.10 26.52 -5.08
CA ASP A 336 -0.36 25.96 -3.80
C ASP A 336 0.61 24.93 -3.15
N ILE A 337 1.87 24.83 -3.60
CA ILE A 337 2.77 23.75 -3.15
C ILE A 337 3.00 23.76 -1.63
N LYS A 338 3.11 24.95 -1.02
CA LYS A 338 3.27 25.09 0.44
C LYS A 338 2.03 24.58 1.19
N LYS A 339 0.84 24.89 0.69
CA LYS A 339 -0.44 24.43 1.26
C LYS A 339 -0.58 22.92 1.09
N ARG A 340 -0.20 22.37 -0.06
CA ARG A 340 -0.20 20.93 -0.34
C ARG A 340 0.78 20.20 0.57
N ALA A 341 1.98 20.75 0.77
CA ALA A 341 2.98 20.20 1.67
C ALA A 341 2.48 20.18 3.12
N ALA A 342 1.92 21.29 3.61
CA ALA A 342 1.32 21.37 4.95
C ALA A 342 0.15 20.37 5.14
N SER A 343 -0.73 20.27 4.14
CA SER A 343 -1.84 19.29 4.17
C SER A 343 -1.35 17.85 4.18
N TYR A 344 -0.30 17.54 3.44
CA TYR A 344 0.29 16.20 3.43
C TYR A 344 0.99 15.87 4.75
N ALA A 345 1.69 16.83 5.34
CA ALA A 345 2.29 16.68 6.66
C ALA A 345 1.23 16.44 7.75
N ALA A 346 0.12 17.20 7.72
CA ALA A 346 -1.00 16.96 8.63
C ALA A 346 -1.53 15.52 8.48
N GLN A 347 -1.69 15.04 7.25
CA GLN A 347 -2.14 13.67 6.99
C GLN A 347 -1.15 12.60 7.50
N ILE A 348 0.17 12.81 7.35
CA ILE A 348 1.18 11.92 7.95
C ILE A 348 1.01 11.91 9.46
N THR A 349 0.87 13.07 10.07
CA THR A 349 0.68 13.20 11.53
C THR A 349 -0.60 12.49 11.98
N ASP A 350 -1.74 12.74 11.35
CA ASP A 350 -3.03 12.10 11.68
C ASP A 350 -3.00 10.58 11.50
N SER A 351 -2.13 10.09 10.63
CA SER A 351 -2.00 8.65 10.36
C SER A 351 -1.07 7.94 11.35
N LEU A 352 -0.16 8.63 12.00
CA LEU A 352 0.88 8.04 12.84
C LEU A 352 0.80 8.42 14.30
N PHE A 353 0.33 9.64 14.62
CA PHE A 353 0.42 10.21 15.96
C PHE A 353 -0.88 10.02 16.74
N ILE A 354 -0.75 9.62 18.02
CA ILE A 354 -1.82 9.63 18.99
C ILE A 354 -1.49 10.60 20.11
N SER A 355 -2.42 11.46 20.48
CA SER A 355 -2.24 12.29 21.68
C SER A 355 -2.30 11.39 22.93
N GLN A 356 -1.47 11.66 23.94
CA GLN A 356 -1.16 10.81 25.10
C GLN A 356 -2.37 10.33 25.95
N SER A 357 -3.60 10.62 25.55
CA SER A 357 -4.84 10.26 26.29
C SER A 357 -5.42 8.87 25.92
N ILE A 358 -4.82 8.13 25.00
CA ILE A 358 -5.33 6.82 24.52
C ILE A 358 -4.21 5.78 24.60
N GLU A 359 -4.47 4.61 25.19
CA GLU A 359 -3.49 3.53 25.24
C GLU A 359 -3.18 2.96 23.83
N PRO A 360 -1.90 2.66 23.51
CA PRO A 360 -1.51 2.11 22.22
C PRO A 360 -2.06 0.69 22.06
N SER A 361 -2.85 0.44 21.02
CA SER A 361 -3.50 -0.85 20.76
C SER A 361 -2.77 -1.75 19.75
N CYS A 362 -1.64 -1.33 19.20
CA CYS A 362 -0.98 -2.05 18.10
C CYS A 362 -0.30 -3.34 18.55
N ARG A 363 -0.84 -4.50 18.19
CA ARG A 363 -0.14 -5.80 18.28
C ARG A 363 0.89 -5.89 17.15
N LYS A 364 2.17 -5.96 17.49
CA LYS A 364 3.25 -6.26 16.54
C LYS A 364 2.98 -7.62 15.90
N GLY A 365 2.90 -7.64 14.58
CA GLY A 365 2.41 -8.76 13.80
C GLY A 365 3.15 -10.07 13.98
N GLU A 366 2.43 -11.18 13.84
CA GLU A 366 2.94 -12.53 13.77
C GLU A 366 3.73 -12.79 12.48
N PRO A 367 4.75 -13.67 12.50
CA PRO A 367 5.54 -13.99 11.32
C PRO A 367 4.69 -14.69 10.24
N HIS A 368 4.98 -14.39 8.98
CA HIS A 368 4.36 -15.06 7.83
C HIS A 368 4.72 -16.55 7.78
N LEU A 369 3.73 -17.39 7.53
CA LEU A 369 3.90 -18.77 7.05
C LEU A 369 4.37 -18.77 5.59
#